data_3572056a7506544ac08a0fd22a9b3c3a
#
_entry.id   3572056a7506544ac08a0fd22a9b3c3a
#
_cell.length_a   1.000
_cell.length_b   1.000
_cell.length_c   1.000
_cell.angle_alpha   90.00
_cell.angle_beta   90.00
_cell.angle_gamma   90.00
#
_symmetry.space_group_name_H-M   'P 1'
#
loop_
_entity.id
_entity.type
_entity.pdbx_description
1 polymer ?
#
loop_
_entity_poly.entity_id
_entity_poly.type
_entity_poly.pdbx_seq_one_letter_code
_entity_poly.pdbx_strand_id
1 'polypeptide(L)'
;MYNNRDNNRGGNRYDRRPSQYDRQPNRPAPLPEGFALYYIAALCPTDVNAQVDVYKQYMQDKYGSRAAQKSPAHLTIVPPFKAEENMEKQLNDFVTTYNIGVVPFDIRLNGFSHFGNRVISVDVAPNETLIHLEQEVNTQFTEQFPAIIFRTKPEFNPHVTIATRDIPEHKFDEAWDYFQQQNIDTTFICNGLSVLKLVRGVWQTI
;
A
#
# COMPACT_ATOMS: atom_id res chain seq x y z
N MET A 1 55.91 -3.90 -61.29
CA MET A 1 54.44 -3.60 -61.51
C MET A 1 53.66 -4.50 -60.64
N TYR A 2 53.11 -3.98 -59.54
CA TYR A 2 51.85 -4.42 -58.92
C TYR A 2 51.61 -3.52 -57.70
N ASN A 3 50.57 -2.70 -57.77
CA ASN A 3 50.11 -1.80 -56.73
C ASN A 3 49.44 -2.57 -55.61
N ASN A 4 49.89 -2.38 -54.37
CA ASN A 4 49.20 -2.81 -53.16
C ASN A 4 48.38 -1.62 -52.65
N ARG A 5 47.02 -1.76 -52.64
CA ARG A 5 46.10 -0.79 -52.05
C ARG A 5 45.72 -1.28 -50.66
N ASP A 6 46.21 -0.60 -49.65
CA ASP A 6 45.79 -0.75 -48.27
C ASP A 6 44.35 -0.30 -48.11
N ASN A 7 43.48 -1.22 -47.70
CA ASN A 7 42.09 -0.94 -47.36
C ASN A 7 41.97 -0.74 -45.83
N ASN A 8 42.03 0.49 -45.41
CA ASN A 8 41.79 0.91 -44.03
C ASN A 8 40.27 0.90 -43.77
N ARG A 9 39.74 -0.15 -43.13
CA ARG A 9 38.34 -0.22 -42.65
C ARG A 9 38.28 0.37 -41.26
N GLY A 10 37.96 1.67 -41.17
CA GLY A 10 37.56 2.36 -39.94
C GLY A 10 36.27 1.75 -39.37
N GLY A 11 36.38 1.13 -38.20
CA GLY A 11 35.23 0.62 -37.47
C GLY A 11 34.39 1.76 -36.87
N ASN A 12 33.22 1.97 -37.44
CA ASN A 12 32.22 2.87 -36.88
C ASN A 12 31.73 2.29 -35.50
N ARG A 13 32.21 2.84 -34.41
CA ARG A 13 31.59 2.67 -33.08
C ARG A 13 30.26 3.40 -33.15
N TYR A 14 29.16 2.68 -33.36
CA TYR A 14 27.83 3.20 -33.13
C TYR A 14 27.64 3.44 -31.66
N ASP A 15 27.68 4.70 -31.28
CA ASP A 15 27.19 5.21 -30.01
C ASP A 15 25.70 4.86 -29.92
N ARG A 16 25.37 3.75 -29.24
CA ARG A 16 23.99 3.39 -28.94
C ARG A 16 23.50 4.37 -27.90
N ARG A 17 22.85 5.45 -28.33
CA ARG A 17 22.00 6.24 -27.44
C ARG A 17 20.92 5.30 -26.89
N PRO A 18 20.69 5.29 -25.55
CA PRO A 18 19.60 4.49 -24.97
C PRO A 18 18.28 4.86 -25.66
N SER A 19 17.57 3.87 -26.16
CA SER A 19 16.28 4.05 -26.79
C SER A 19 15.29 4.66 -25.80
N GLN A 20 14.40 5.54 -26.25
CA GLN A 20 13.34 6.14 -25.44
C GLN A 20 12.37 5.10 -24.83
N TYR A 21 12.45 3.85 -25.25
CA TYR A 21 11.64 2.73 -24.75
C TYR A 21 12.18 2.08 -23.47
N ASP A 22 13.41 2.41 -23.02
CA ASP A 22 13.98 1.88 -21.76
C ASP A 22 13.59 2.70 -20.53
N ARG A 23 12.75 3.71 -20.64
CA ARG A 23 12.16 4.38 -19.50
C ARG A 23 11.07 3.51 -18.91
N GLN A 24 11.41 2.69 -17.91
CA GLN A 24 10.40 2.05 -17.07
C GLN A 24 9.50 3.15 -16.48
N PRO A 25 8.19 3.18 -16.81
CA PRO A 25 7.31 4.23 -16.32
C PRO A 25 7.18 4.09 -14.80
N ASN A 26 7.57 5.15 -14.08
CA ASN A 26 7.23 5.38 -12.67
C ASN A 26 7.80 4.43 -11.60
N ARG A 27 9.08 4.13 -11.62
CA ARG A 27 9.71 3.73 -10.36
C ARG A 27 9.86 4.99 -9.50
N PRO A 28 9.22 5.06 -8.31
CA PRO A 28 9.42 6.19 -7.41
C PRO A 28 10.91 6.39 -7.15
N ALA A 29 11.37 7.63 -7.11
CA ALA A 29 12.75 7.91 -6.74
C ALA A 29 13.07 7.25 -5.39
N PRO A 30 14.27 6.69 -5.23
CA PRO A 30 14.69 6.13 -3.95
C PRO A 30 14.53 7.17 -2.85
N LEU A 31 14.18 6.69 -1.66
CA LEU A 31 14.11 7.57 -0.49
C LEU A 31 15.50 8.10 -0.17
N PRO A 32 15.61 9.33 0.37
CA PRO A 32 16.86 9.80 0.93
C PRO A 32 17.39 8.84 2.00
N GLU A 33 18.71 8.83 2.22
CA GLU A 33 19.33 8.08 3.31
C GLU A 33 18.75 8.51 4.65
N GLY A 34 18.47 7.54 5.54
CA GLY A 34 17.85 7.78 6.84
C GLY A 34 16.33 8.01 6.81
N PHE A 35 15.68 7.91 5.64
CA PHE A 35 14.23 8.02 5.51
C PHE A 35 13.59 6.66 5.19
N ALA A 36 12.40 6.44 5.74
CA ALA A 36 11.56 5.29 5.40
C ALA A 36 10.12 5.71 5.10
N LEU A 37 9.34 4.76 4.60
CA LEU A 37 7.89 4.92 4.46
C LEU A 37 7.19 4.28 5.65
N TYR A 38 6.20 4.98 6.17
CA TYR A 38 5.36 4.56 7.28
C TYR A 38 3.89 4.78 6.93
N TYR A 39 3.01 4.09 7.62
CA TYR A 39 1.59 4.42 7.75
C TYR A 39 1.07 3.97 9.11
N ILE A 40 -0.08 4.50 9.55
CA ILE A 40 -0.74 4.07 10.77
C ILE A 40 -2.06 3.40 10.40
N ALA A 41 -2.34 2.25 11.03
CA ALA A 41 -3.50 1.45 10.70
C ALA A 41 -4.08 0.73 11.92
N ALA A 42 -5.38 0.42 11.84
CA ALA A 42 -6.01 -0.62 12.63
C ALA A 42 -5.77 -1.97 11.95
N LEU A 43 -5.09 -2.88 12.62
CA LEU A 43 -4.81 -4.22 12.10
C LEU A 43 -5.99 -5.14 12.32
N CYS A 44 -6.30 -5.96 11.32
CA CYS A 44 -7.24 -7.06 11.49
C CYS A 44 -6.61 -8.14 12.39
N PRO A 45 -7.37 -8.77 13.30
CA PRO A 45 -6.91 -9.89 14.09
C PRO A 45 -6.58 -11.10 13.20
N THR A 46 -5.87 -12.07 13.76
CA THR A 46 -5.29 -13.20 13.00
C THR A 46 -6.33 -14.00 12.21
N ASP A 47 -7.50 -14.23 12.78
CA ASP A 47 -8.59 -14.97 12.15
C ASP A 47 -9.20 -14.22 10.95
N VAL A 48 -9.41 -12.91 11.08
CA VAL A 48 -9.88 -12.05 9.98
C VAL A 48 -8.78 -11.89 8.92
N ASN A 49 -7.52 -11.72 9.34
CA ASN A 49 -6.40 -11.67 8.40
C ASN A 49 -6.32 -12.95 7.57
N ALA A 50 -6.49 -14.12 8.18
CA ALA A 50 -6.50 -15.41 7.48
C ALA A 50 -7.64 -15.49 6.43
N GLN A 51 -8.83 -14.98 6.72
CA GLN A 51 -9.94 -14.91 5.76
C GLN A 51 -9.58 -13.99 4.57
N VAL A 52 -9.02 -12.83 4.83
CA VAL A 52 -8.57 -11.88 3.80
C VAL A 52 -7.44 -12.46 2.95
N ASP A 53 -6.51 -13.17 3.56
CA ASP A 53 -5.36 -13.76 2.87
C ASP A 53 -5.76 -14.86 1.86
N VAL A 54 -6.88 -15.55 2.06
CA VAL A 54 -7.45 -16.47 1.06
C VAL A 54 -7.73 -15.73 -0.25
N TYR A 55 -8.33 -14.55 -0.19
CA TYR A 55 -8.64 -13.74 -1.37
C TYR A 55 -7.38 -13.11 -1.99
N LYS A 56 -6.42 -12.66 -1.17
CA LYS A 56 -5.13 -12.17 -1.67
C LYS A 56 -4.37 -13.29 -2.38
N GLN A 57 -4.41 -14.51 -1.84
CA GLN A 57 -3.79 -15.68 -2.46
C GLN A 57 -4.45 -16.03 -3.79
N TYR A 58 -5.79 -16.01 -3.87
CA TYR A 58 -6.51 -16.18 -5.12
C TYR A 58 -6.06 -15.18 -6.20
N MET A 59 -5.93 -13.90 -5.84
CA MET A 59 -5.45 -12.86 -6.74
C MET A 59 -4.02 -13.09 -7.22
N GLN A 60 -3.15 -13.60 -6.35
CA GLN A 60 -1.81 -13.98 -6.73
C GLN A 60 -1.79 -15.15 -7.71
N ASP A 61 -2.51 -16.23 -7.39
CA ASP A 61 -2.47 -17.48 -8.14
C ASP A 61 -3.08 -17.33 -9.53
N LYS A 62 -4.18 -16.58 -9.63
CA LYS A 62 -4.92 -16.43 -10.88
C LYS A 62 -4.44 -15.27 -11.75
N TYR A 63 -4.04 -14.16 -11.14
CA TYR A 63 -3.72 -12.91 -11.86
C TYR A 63 -2.29 -12.41 -11.61
N GLY A 64 -1.51 -13.08 -10.77
CA GLY A 64 -0.15 -12.67 -10.45
C GLY A 64 -0.04 -11.43 -9.55
N SER A 65 -1.17 -10.92 -9.03
CA SER A 65 -1.21 -9.75 -8.15
C SER A 65 -0.65 -10.09 -6.76
N ARG A 66 0.42 -9.42 -6.35
CA ARG A 66 1.16 -9.70 -5.10
C ARG A 66 1.31 -8.47 -4.21
N ALA A 67 0.90 -7.30 -4.69
CA ALA A 67 1.17 -6.05 -3.96
C ALA A 67 0.49 -6.03 -2.59
N ALA A 68 -0.75 -6.54 -2.48
CA ALA A 68 -1.49 -6.59 -1.22
C ALA A 68 -0.94 -7.61 -0.20
N GLN A 69 -0.20 -8.63 -0.65
CA GLN A 69 0.43 -9.60 0.25
C GLN A 69 1.62 -9.03 1.04
N LYS A 70 2.11 -7.87 0.63
CA LYS A 70 3.21 -7.19 1.30
C LYS A 70 2.79 -6.49 2.60
N SER A 71 1.54 -6.59 3.00
CA SER A 71 0.99 -6.00 4.20
C SER A 71 -0.02 -6.95 4.86
N PRO A 72 -0.10 -7.02 6.19
CA PRO A 72 -1.21 -7.66 6.87
C PRO A 72 -2.54 -7.02 6.46
N ALA A 73 -3.67 -7.69 6.70
CA ALA A 73 -4.98 -7.09 6.53
C ALA A 73 -5.16 -5.95 7.54
N HIS A 74 -5.55 -4.77 7.04
CA HIS A 74 -5.61 -3.55 7.86
C HIS A 74 -6.56 -2.52 7.26
N LEU A 75 -6.99 -1.60 8.11
CA LEU A 75 -7.65 -0.35 7.75
C LEU A 75 -6.65 0.79 7.90
N THR A 76 -6.33 1.48 6.83
CA THR A 76 -5.41 2.63 6.87
C THR A 76 -6.09 3.81 7.55
N ILE A 77 -5.50 4.34 8.61
CA ILE A 77 -5.97 5.52 9.35
C ILE A 77 -5.16 6.76 8.95
N VAL A 78 -3.83 6.68 9.01
CA VAL A 78 -2.95 7.71 8.46
C VAL A 78 -2.32 7.15 7.19
N PRO A 79 -2.54 7.76 6.01
CA PRO A 79 -2.03 7.26 4.75
C PRO A 79 -0.50 7.23 4.71
N PRO A 80 0.11 6.47 3.78
CA PRO A 80 1.56 6.36 3.70
C PRO A 80 2.28 7.71 3.61
N PHE A 81 3.24 7.92 4.50
CA PHE A 81 4.09 9.11 4.60
C PHE A 81 5.57 8.76 4.67
N LYS A 82 6.41 9.76 4.39
CA LYS A 82 7.87 9.68 4.56
C LYS A 82 8.25 10.33 5.87
N ALA A 83 9.10 9.66 6.64
CA ALA A 83 9.70 10.24 7.83
C ALA A 83 11.14 9.75 8.00
N GLU A 84 11.94 10.48 8.79
CA GLU A 84 13.26 10.03 9.19
C GLU A 84 13.14 8.82 10.14
N GLU A 85 14.06 7.87 10.02
CA GLU A 85 14.05 6.66 10.85
C GLU A 85 14.25 6.96 12.34
N ASN A 86 14.90 8.07 12.68
CA ASN A 86 15.05 8.53 14.07
C ASN A 86 13.71 8.96 14.72
N MET A 87 12.64 9.14 13.93
CA MET A 87 11.30 9.46 14.42
C MET A 87 10.49 8.23 14.85
N GLU A 88 10.98 7.01 14.64
CA GLU A 88 10.24 5.77 14.95
C GLU A 88 9.74 5.71 16.39
N LYS A 89 10.61 6.12 17.33
CA LYS A 89 10.19 6.18 18.75
C LYS A 89 9.03 7.15 18.94
N GLN A 90 9.07 8.32 18.32
CA GLN A 90 8.02 9.34 18.48
C GLN A 90 6.70 8.88 17.83
N LEU A 91 6.77 8.19 16.68
CA LEU A 91 5.60 7.60 16.01
C LEU A 91 4.97 6.50 16.88
N ASN A 92 5.78 5.65 17.51
CA ASN A 92 5.30 4.62 18.41
C ASN A 92 4.73 5.20 19.71
N ASP A 93 5.39 6.21 20.27
CA ASP A 93 4.89 6.91 21.47
C ASP A 93 3.51 7.56 21.19
N PHE A 94 3.34 8.18 20.01
CA PHE A 94 2.06 8.73 19.57
C PHE A 94 0.95 7.68 19.56
N VAL A 95 1.18 6.57 18.86
CA VAL A 95 0.19 5.48 18.74
C VAL A 95 -0.07 4.82 20.12
N THR A 96 0.96 4.60 20.92
CA THR A 96 0.81 4.02 22.26
C THR A 96 -0.01 4.93 23.16
N THR A 97 0.26 6.23 23.15
CA THR A 97 -0.50 7.21 23.94
C THR A 97 -1.96 7.26 23.49
N TYR A 98 -2.18 7.25 22.18
CA TYR A 98 -3.52 7.20 21.62
C TYR A 98 -4.29 5.93 22.04
N ASN A 99 -3.65 4.77 21.94
CA ASN A 99 -4.25 3.47 22.27
C ASN A 99 -4.71 3.35 23.74
N ILE A 100 -4.09 4.08 24.67
CA ILE A 100 -4.51 4.09 26.09
C ILE A 100 -5.94 4.66 26.24
N GLY A 101 -6.32 5.61 25.39
CA GLY A 101 -7.63 6.27 25.41
C GLY A 101 -8.70 5.61 24.53
N VAL A 102 -8.32 4.66 23.68
CA VAL A 102 -9.26 4.03 22.74
C VAL A 102 -10.20 3.09 23.48
N VAL A 103 -11.49 3.37 23.39
CA VAL A 103 -12.52 2.42 23.77
C VAL A 103 -12.69 1.41 22.64
N PRO A 104 -12.52 0.10 22.89
CA PRO A 104 -12.71 -0.90 21.85
C PRO A 104 -14.10 -0.84 21.21
N PHE A 105 -14.17 -0.99 19.88
CA PHE A 105 -15.43 -0.97 19.14
C PHE A 105 -15.41 -1.96 17.98
N ASP A 106 -16.62 -2.37 17.55
CA ASP A 106 -16.77 -3.34 16.49
C ASP A 106 -16.55 -2.70 15.12
N ILE A 107 -15.83 -3.41 14.24
CA ILE A 107 -15.72 -3.13 12.83
C ILE A 107 -16.27 -4.33 12.05
N ARG A 108 -17.29 -4.11 11.22
CA ARG A 108 -17.85 -5.14 10.37
C ARG A 108 -17.33 -4.98 8.94
N LEU A 109 -16.73 -6.04 8.43
CA LEU A 109 -16.38 -6.22 7.02
C LEU A 109 -17.54 -6.89 6.32
N ASN A 110 -18.05 -6.28 5.23
CA ASN A 110 -19.24 -6.79 4.55
C ASN A 110 -19.17 -6.54 3.05
N GLY A 111 -18.97 -7.62 2.29
CA GLY A 111 -18.91 -7.55 0.83
C GLY A 111 -17.60 -7.01 0.27
N PHE A 112 -17.59 -6.82 -1.04
CA PHE A 112 -16.43 -6.38 -1.79
C PHE A 112 -16.75 -5.13 -2.59
N SER A 113 -15.72 -4.30 -2.82
CA SER A 113 -15.77 -3.12 -3.68
C SER A 113 -14.50 -2.96 -4.49
N HIS A 114 -14.49 -1.95 -5.34
CA HIS A 114 -13.30 -1.62 -6.14
C HIS A 114 -13.14 -0.11 -6.31
N PHE A 115 -11.89 0.32 -6.52
CA PHE A 115 -11.56 1.71 -6.84
C PHE A 115 -10.96 1.78 -8.24
N GLY A 116 -11.75 2.28 -9.18
CA GLY A 116 -11.39 2.22 -10.60
C GLY A 116 -11.04 0.80 -11.03
N ASN A 117 -10.14 0.64 -11.98
CA ASN A 117 -9.66 -0.68 -12.46
C ASN A 117 -8.32 -1.07 -11.82
N ARG A 118 -8.11 -0.72 -10.53
CA ARG A 118 -6.77 -0.87 -9.90
C ARG A 118 -6.78 -1.51 -8.52
N VAL A 119 -7.91 -1.45 -7.83
CA VAL A 119 -8.00 -1.93 -6.45
C VAL A 119 -9.25 -2.76 -6.31
N ILE A 120 -9.11 -3.93 -5.70
CA ILE A 120 -10.22 -4.73 -5.17
C ILE A 120 -10.04 -4.80 -3.66
N SER A 121 -11.10 -4.60 -2.92
CA SER A 121 -11.11 -4.50 -1.46
C SER A 121 -12.31 -5.17 -0.84
N VAL A 122 -12.20 -5.47 0.45
CA VAL A 122 -13.35 -5.77 1.31
C VAL A 122 -13.87 -4.45 1.85
N ASP A 123 -15.18 -4.27 1.82
CA ASP A 123 -15.84 -3.09 2.34
C ASP A 123 -15.99 -3.15 3.86
N VAL A 124 -16.05 -1.96 4.44
CA VAL A 124 -16.39 -1.76 5.85
C VAL A 124 -17.80 -1.20 5.93
N ALA A 125 -18.65 -1.84 6.70
CA ALA A 125 -20.00 -1.33 6.97
C ALA A 125 -19.89 0.08 7.60
N PRO A 126 -20.87 0.97 7.37
CA PRO A 126 -20.87 2.32 7.94
C PRO A 126 -20.59 2.30 9.44
N ASN A 127 -19.62 3.10 9.89
CA ASN A 127 -19.14 3.10 11.27
C ASN A 127 -18.70 4.51 11.68
N GLU A 128 -19.55 5.20 12.39
CA GLU A 128 -19.28 6.58 12.84
C GLU A 128 -18.09 6.66 13.79
N THR A 129 -17.92 5.66 14.67
CA THR A 129 -16.79 5.61 15.60
C THR A 129 -15.46 5.52 14.84
N LEU A 130 -15.39 4.73 13.77
CA LEU A 130 -14.20 4.62 12.92
C LEU A 130 -13.91 5.94 12.18
N ILE A 131 -14.96 6.63 11.71
CA ILE A 131 -14.81 7.93 11.05
C ILE A 131 -14.29 8.98 12.04
N HIS A 132 -14.84 9.04 13.24
CA HIS A 132 -14.35 9.95 14.29
C HIS A 132 -12.91 9.64 14.69
N LEU A 133 -12.56 8.35 14.86
CA LEU A 133 -11.19 7.92 15.15
C LEU A 133 -10.22 8.41 14.06
N GLU A 134 -10.55 8.22 12.78
CA GLU A 134 -9.70 8.70 11.69
C GLU A 134 -9.49 10.21 11.74
N GLN A 135 -10.56 10.99 11.92
CA GLN A 135 -10.50 12.44 11.97
C GLN A 135 -9.64 12.94 13.14
N GLU A 136 -9.86 12.37 14.32
CA GLU A 136 -9.12 12.73 15.53
C GLU A 136 -7.64 12.38 15.41
N VAL A 137 -7.31 11.15 14.99
CA VAL A 137 -5.93 10.71 14.79
C VAL A 137 -5.21 11.58 13.78
N ASN A 138 -5.82 11.88 12.64
CA ASN A 138 -5.17 12.72 11.62
C ASN A 138 -4.97 14.16 12.09
N THR A 139 -5.90 14.70 12.89
CA THR A 139 -5.76 16.04 13.47
C THR A 139 -4.58 16.09 14.43
N GLN A 140 -4.54 15.18 15.42
CA GLN A 140 -3.45 15.10 16.39
C GLN A 140 -2.11 14.76 15.72
N PHE A 141 -2.11 13.87 14.73
CA PHE A 141 -0.90 13.52 13.98
C PHE A 141 -0.33 14.73 13.24
N THR A 142 -1.16 15.50 12.57
CA THR A 142 -0.74 16.70 11.83
C THR A 142 -0.20 17.78 12.77
N GLU A 143 -0.80 17.94 13.94
CA GLU A 143 -0.34 18.88 14.98
C GLU A 143 1.01 18.47 15.57
N GLN A 144 1.19 17.17 15.85
CA GLN A 144 2.42 16.67 16.46
C GLN A 144 3.56 16.54 15.46
N PHE A 145 3.27 16.26 14.18
CA PHE A 145 4.25 16.03 13.12
C PHE A 145 4.07 17.00 11.93
N PRO A 146 4.14 18.32 12.13
CA PRO A 146 3.85 19.31 11.07
C PRO A 146 4.83 19.27 9.89
N ALA A 147 6.00 18.67 10.06
CA ALA A 147 6.97 18.47 8.99
C ALA A 147 6.60 17.33 8.03
N ILE A 148 5.66 16.46 8.41
CA ILE A 148 5.17 15.37 7.56
C ILE A 148 4.07 15.91 6.64
N ILE A 149 4.40 16.02 5.35
CA ILE A 149 3.48 16.58 4.34
C ILE A 149 2.85 15.44 3.56
N PHE A 150 1.53 15.40 3.54
CA PHE A 150 0.76 14.53 2.64
C PHE A 150 0.57 15.23 1.29
N ARG A 151 0.84 14.50 0.19
CA ARG A 151 0.62 15.04 -1.16
C ARG A 151 -0.86 15.32 -1.46
N THR A 152 -1.74 14.46 -0.95
CA THR A 152 -3.19 14.58 -1.03
C THR A 152 -3.79 13.92 0.21
N LYS A 153 -4.86 14.51 0.75
CA LYS A 153 -5.69 13.85 1.75
C LYS A 153 -6.97 13.40 1.04
N PRO A 154 -7.06 12.13 0.58
CA PRO A 154 -8.30 11.63 0.01
C PRO A 154 -9.40 11.61 1.08
N GLU A 155 -10.65 11.64 0.65
CA GLU A 155 -11.77 11.36 1.53
C GLU A 155 -11.58 9.97 2.17
N PHE A 156 -11.87 9.88 3.47
CA PHE A 156 -11.73 8.64 4.20
C PHE A 156 -12.79 7.64 3.73
N ASN A 157 -12.33 6.58 3.11
CA ASN A 157 -13.15 5.45 2.69
C ASN A 157 -12.52 4.17 3.24
N PRO A 158 -12.95 3.70 4.42
CA PRO A 158 -12.34 2.55 5.09
C PRO A 158 -12.56 1.26 4.29
N HIS A 159 -11.48 0.55 4.06
CA HIS A 159 -11.50 -0.72 3.31
C HIS A 159 -10.29 -1.59 3.66
N VAL A 160 -10.40 -2.89 3.43
CA VAL A 160 -9.28 -3.83 3.51
C VAL A 160 -8.87 -4.26 2.11
N THR A 161 -7.67 -3.92 1.69
CA THR A 161 -7.19 -4.18 0.33
C THR A 161 -6.91 -5.66 0.08
N ILE A 162 -7.51 -6.20 -0.98
CA ILE A 162 -7.29 -7.56 -1.50
C ILE A 162 -6.25 -7.58 -2.61
N ALA A 163 -6.35 -6.62 -3.54
CA ALA A 163 -5.41 -6.48 -4.65
C ALA A 163 -5.27 -5.01 -5.04
N THR A 164 -4.07 -4.57 -5.42
CA THR A 164 -3.80 -3.18 -5.77
C THR A 164 -2.61 -3.04 -6.72
N ARG A 165 -2.72 -2.13 -7.71
CA ARG A 165 -1.66 -1.64 -8.61
C ARG A 165 -1.09 -2.63 -9.61
N ASP A 166 -1.07 -3.93 -9.32
CA ASP A 166 -0.46 -4.99 -10.13
C ASP A 166 -1.49 -5.97 -10.70
N ILE A 167 -2.77 -5.60 -10.68
CA ILE A 167 -3.81 -6.32 -11.42
C ILE A 167 -3.61 -5.96 -12.90
N PRO A 168 -3.43 -6.95 -13.81
CA PRO A 168 -3.39 -6.65 -15.24
C PRO A 168 -4.70 -6.00 -15.70
N GLU A 169 -4.61 -4.85 -16.37
CA GLU A 169 -5.79 -4.05 -16.72
C GLU A 169 -6.85 -4.87 -17.48
N HIS A 170 -6.42 -5.68 -18.45
CA HIS A 170 -7.29 -6.55 -19.24
C HIS A 170 -7.88 -7.73 -18.47
N LYS A 171 -7.50 -7.92 -17.19
CA LYS A 171 -8.00 -8.97 -16.29
C LYS A 171 -8.87 -8.42 -15.17
N PHE A 172 -9.00 -7.12 -15.08
CA PHE A 172 -9.71 -6.50 -13.97
C PHE A 172 -11.18 -6.91 -13.93
N ASP A 173 -11.87 -6.85 -15.06
CA ASP A 173 -13.31 -7.18 -15.14
C ASP A 173 -13.55 -8.64 -14.77
N GLU A 174 -12.72 -9.59 -15.26
CA GLU A 174 -12.78 -11.00 -14.88
C GLU A 174 -12.57 -11.20 -13.36
N ALA A 175 -11.62 -10.47 -12.78
CA ALA A 175 -11.37 -10.53 -11.34
C ALA A 175 -12.55 -9.96 -10.55
N TRP A 176 -13.09 -8.83 -10.99
CA TRP A 176 -14.23 -8.19 -10.33
C TRP A 176 -15.50 -9.04 -10.41
N ASP A 177 -15.81 -9.65 -11.55
CA ASP A 177 -16.92 -10.58 -11.72
C ASP A 177 -16.86 -11.75 -10.72
N TYR A 178 -15.66 -12.24 -10.41
CA TYR A 178 -15.47 -13.24 -9.36
C TYR A 178 -15.84 -12.69 -7.98
N PHE A 179 -15.32 -11.50 -7.60
CA PHE A 179 -15.54 -10.94 -6.28
C PHE A 179 -16.99 -10.51 -6.03
N GLN A 180 -17.73 -10.12 -7.06
CA GLN A 180 -19.17 -9.84 -6.95
C GLN A 180 -20.00 -11.07 -6.52
N GLN A 181 -19.48 -12.27 -6.76
CA GLN A 181 -20.13 -13.54 -6.42
C GLN A 181 -19.64 -14.10 -5.07
N GLN A 182 -18.61 -13.50 -4.47
CA GLN A 182 -18.11 -13.91 -3.17
C GLN A 182 -18.86 -13.19 -2.05
N ASN A 183 -18.84 -13.80 -0.89
CA ASN A 183 -19.39 -13.20 0.32
C ASN A 183 -18.36 -13.21 1.44
N ILE A 184 -18.18 -12.07 2.08
CA ILE A 184 -17.47 -11.93 3.34
C ILE A 184 -18.37 -11.10 4.25
N ASP A 185 -18.62 -11.61 5.45
CA ASP A 185 -19.37 -10.92 6.50
C ASP A 185 -18.75 -11.35 7.83
N THR A 186 -17.91 -10.50 8.38
CA THR A 186 -17.20 -10.78 9.63
C THR A 186 -17.04 -9.51 10.43
N THR A 187 -17.07 -9.63 11.75
CA THR A 187 -16.89 -8.51 12.67
C THR A 187 -15.70 -8.78 13.58
N PHE A 188 -14.91 -7.74 13.81
CA PHE A 188 -13.80 -7.80 14.75
C PHE A 188 -13.77 -6.56 15.64
N ILE A 189 -13.11 -6.67 16.78
CA ILE A 189 -12.93 -5.55 17.71
C ILE A 189 -11.66 -4.79 17.34
N CYS A 190 -11.80 -3.50 17.02
CA CYS A 190 -10.69 -2.56 16.95
C CYS A 190 -10.36 -2.09 18.37
N ASN A 191 -9.15 -2.38 18.83
CA ASN A 191 -8.67 -2.06 20.17
C ASN A 191 -7.40 -1.20 20.16
N GLY A 192 -7.02 -0.67 18.99
CA GLY A 192 -5.87 0.21 18.87
C GLY A 192 -5.32 0.28 17.46
N LEU A 193 -4.28 1.08 17.35
CA LEU A 193 -3.56 1.38 16.09
C LEU A 193 -2.13 0.85 16.17
N SER A 194 -1.53 0.67 15.01
CA SER A 194 -0.13 0.27 14.86
C SER A 194 0.57 1.14 13.83
N VAL A 195 1.86 1.41 14.06
CA VAL A 195 2.75 1.99 13.05
C VAL A 195 3.34 0.86 12.23
N LEU A 196 3.28 0.98 10.92
CA LEU A 196 3.92 0.05 10.00
C LEU A 196 4.99 0.79 9.19
N LYS A 197 6.15 0.13 9.05
CA LYS A 197 7.30 0.58 8.26
C LYS A 197 7.48 -0.31 7.03
N LEU A 198 7.83 0.27 5.90
CA LEU A 198 8.19 -0.49 4.71
C LEU A 198 9.65 -0.94 4.79
N VAL A 199 9.86 -2.23 5.09
CA VAL A 199 11.18 -2.85 5.21
C VAL A 199 11.37 -3.87 4.09
N ARG A 200 12.36 -3.65 3.22
CA ARG A 200 12.66 -4.54 2.07
C ARG A 200 11.43 -4.88 1.21
N GLY A 201 10.53 -3.91 1.05
CA GLY A 201 9.33 -4.05 0.24
C GLY A 201 8.15 -4.75 0.92
N VAL A 202 8.23 -5.02 2.21
CA VAL A 202 7.15 -5.59 3.05
C VAL A 202 6.86 -4.65 4.20
N TRP A 203 5.59 -4.44 4.49
CA TRP A 203 5.13 -3.64 5.61
C TRP A 203 5.17 -4.44 6.91
N GLN A 204 5.87 -3.93 7.89
CA GLN A 204 6.08 -4.57 9.19
C GLN A 204 5.72 -3.61 10.31
N THR A 205 5.07 -4.11 11.33
CA THR A 205 4.82 -3.36 12.58
C THR A 205 6.15 -3.05 13.28
N ILE A 206 6.29 -1.85 13.79
CA ILE A 206 7.48 -1.42 14.53
C ILE A 206 7.11 -1.05 15.96
#